data_e364c4290ea7d7f85b60dc7efe4ef22e
#
_entry.id   e364c4290ea7d7f85b60dc7efe4ef22e
#
_cell.length_a   1.000
_cell.length_b   1.000
_cell.length_c   1.000
_cell.angle_alpha   90.00
_cell.angle_beta   90.00
_cell.angle_gamma   90.00
#
_symmetry.space_group_name_H-M   'P 1'
#
loop_
_entity.id
_entity.type
_entity.pdbx_description
1 polymer ?
#
loop_
_entity_poly.entity_id
_entity_poly.type
_entity_poly.pdbx_seq_one_letter_code
_entity_poly.pdbx_strand_id
1 'polypeptide(L)'
;MATQLPPRQRGRSSCPGNGNTLGGDAARRRDERAARRASRQAEAERQARLRGKLAAALVTVTVIAGVGGSCARGARVAREDALAAVTTQARQSAGGLGCEMVRGARAFAAGYVQPTSTAASEWAAGKMPYLYQIDAAFADDRYSNGPISLQGCGPFALDMVYIDLTGDTSMGPIEMAAYATSNGYSTDRNGSAWALVGSGAAGLGLKSEVLGASASSLRAALQAGKDVICVMGPGTFTRVGHFIALDGLDADGRAIVHDSNSYLRSHQSWDLNLIVSEMSCAWALSVA
;
A
#
# COMPACT_ATOMS: atom_id res chain seq x y z
N MET A 1 14.66 -8.24 -51.46
CA MET A 1 15.37 -6.98 -51.14
C MET A 1 14.94 -6.56 -49.73
N ALA A 2 15.76 -6.81 -48.74
CA ALA A 2 15.50 -6.48 -47.34
C ALA A 2 16.33 -5.23 -47.01
N THR A 3 15.65 -4.16 -46.61
CA THR A 3 16.28 -2.88 -46.25
C THR A 3 16.60 -2.88 -44.76
N GLN A 4 17.87 -2.93 -44.43
CA GLN A 4 18.40 -2.81 -43.06
C GLN A 4 18.39 -1.35 -42.63
N LEU A 5 17.88 -1.09 -41.38
CA LEU A 5 17.98 0.20 -40.72
C LEU A 5 19.30 0.24 -39.89
N PRO A 6 19.96 1.42 -39.81
CA PRO A 6 21.24 1.56 -39.11
C PRO A 6 21.07 1.64 -37.56
N PRO A 7 22.11 1.30 -36.77
CA PRO A 7 22.03 1.29 -35.31
C PRO A 7 22.11 2.69 -34.71
N ARG A 8 21.26 2.95 -33.70
CA ARG A 8 21.27 4.18 -32.91
C ARG A 8 22.48 4.21 -31.95
N GLN A 9 23.25 5.26 -32.05
CA GLN A 9 24.35 5.58 -31.13
C GLN A 9 23.81 6.02 -29.77
N ARG A 10 24.31 5.40 -28.70
CA ARG A 10 24.07 5.83 -27.31
C ARG A 10 25.03 6.97 -26.96
N GLY A 11 24.48 8.16 -26.74
CA GLY A 11 25.22 9.28 -26.19
C GLY A 11 25.54 9.03 -24.70
N ARG A 12 26.79 9.10 -24.32
CA ARG A 12 27.25 9.15 -22.92
C ARG A 12 27.04 10.58 -22.42
N SER A 13 26.16 10.76 -21.42
CA SER A 13 26.08 12.00 -20.66
C SER A 13 26.94 11.88 -19.40
N SER A 14 27.94 12.74 -19.29
CA SER A 14 28.80 12.93 -18.14
C SER A 14 28.06 13.72 -17.05
N CYS A 15 28.18 13.27 -15.79
CA CYS A 15 27.65 13.96 -14.62
C CYS A 15 28.47 15.20 -14.27
N PRO A 16 27.88 16.34 -13.90
CA PRO A 16 28.61 17.46 -13.29
C PRO A 16 28.79 17.25 -11.79
N GLY A 17 29.97 17.65 -11.30
CA GLY A 17 30.41 17.47 -9.92
C GLY A 17 29.66 18.29 -8.89
N ASN A 18 29.74 17.78 -7.67
CA ASN A 18 29.03 18.12 -6.46
C ASN A 18 29.64 19.33 -5.76
N GLY A 19 28.85 20.39 -5.58
CA GLY A 19 29.13 21.49 -4.66
C GLY A 19 28.37 21.28 -3.33
N ASN A 20 29.11 21.30 -2.25
CA ASN A 20 28.75 20.90 -0.89
C ASN A 20 27.96 22.00 -0.16
N THR A 21 26.61 21.89 -0.06
CA THR A 21 25.75 22.66 0.88
C THR A 21 24.58 21.81 1.43
N LEU A 22 24.73 20.49 1.52
CA LEU A 22 23.61 19.55 1.70
C LEU A 22 23.14 19.35 3.16
N GLY A 23 23.86 19.84 4.19
CA GLY A 23 23.53 19.53 5.59
C GLY A 23 22.32 20.33 6.15
N GLY A 24 22.24 21.61 5.83
CA GLY A 24 21.21 22.50 6.39
C GLY A 24 19.82 22.28 5.78
N ASP A 25 19.76 22.04 4.48
CA ASP A 25 18.50 21.83 3.76
C ASP A 25 17.87 20.48 4.10
N ALA A 26 18.65 19.46 4.37
CA ALA A 26 18.17 18.15 4.76
C ALA A 26 17.54 18.17 6.17
N ALA A 27 18.16 18.86 7.13
CA ALA A 27 17.63 19.04 8.48
C ALA A 27 16.31 19.82 8.44
N ARG A 28 16.28 20.96 7.75
CA ARG A 28 15.07 21.77 7.60
C ARG A 28 13.91 21.00 6.94
N ARG A 29 14.19 20.20 5.90
CA ARG A 29 13.19 19.34 5.26
C ARG A 29 12.68 18.23 6.20
N ARG A 30 13.54 17.70 7.10
CA ARG A 30 13.12 16.76 8.15
C ARG A 30 12.16 17.40 9.13
N ASP A 31 12.46 18.61 9.59
CA ASP A 31 11.61 19.34 10.54
C ASP A 31 10.27 19.74 9.92
N GLU A 32 10.27 20.21 8.67
CA GLU A 32 9.04 20.51 7.92
C GLU A 32 8.18 19.24 7.70
N ARG A 33 8.80 18.09 7.46
CA ARG A 33 8.10 16.80 7.34
C ARG A 33 7.55 16.32 8.67
N ALA A 34 8.33 16.44 9.76
CA ALA A 34 7.88 16.10 11.10
C ALA A 34 6.68 16.97 11.51
N ALA A 35 6.71 18.27 11.23
CA ALA A 35 5.61 19.18 11.49
C ALA A 35 4.35 18.82 10.68
N ARG A 36 4.50 18.46 9.39
CA ARG A 36 3.38 18.00 8.55
C ARG A 36 2.81 16.68 9.04
N ARG A 37 3.65 15.76 9.53
CA ARG A 37 3.19 14.48 10.13
C ARG A 37 2.40 14.73 11.40
N ALA A 38 2.90 15.59 12.30
CA ALA A 38 2.20 15.94 13.53
C ALA A 38 0.83 16.58 13.26
N SER A 39 0.75 17.50 12.27
CA SER A 39 -0.53 18.11 11.89
C SER A 39 -1.52 17.10 11.31
N ARG A 40 -1.05 16.16 10.48
CA ARG A 40 -1.89 15.08 9.91
C ARG A 40 -2.35 14.09 10.97
N GLN A 41 -1.48 13.71 11.92
CA GLN A 41 -1.87 12.87 13.06
C GLN A 41 -2.94 13.56 13.91
N ALA A 42 -2.77 14.83 14.23
CA ALA A 42 -3.76 15.60 14.98
C ALA A 42 -5.10 15.71 14.25
N GLU A 43 -5.06 15.81 12.92
CA GLU A 43 -6.27 15.85 12.09
C GLU A 43 -6.94 14.48 11.99
N ALA A 44 -6.17 13.40 11.85
CA ALA A 44 -6.66 12.03 11.88
C ALA A 44 -7.30 11.68 13.24
N GLU A 45 -6.67 12.08 14.36
CA GLU A 45 -7.24 11.92 15.69
C GLU A 45 -8.54 12.72 15.88
N ARG A 46 -8.58 13.95 15.36
CA ARG A 46 -9.78 14.77 15.38
C ARG A 46 -10.91 14.14 14.58
N GLN A 47 -10.59 13.59 13.40
CA GLN A 47 -11.54 12.87 12.57
C GLN A 47 -11.99 11.57 13.23
N ALA A 48 -11.09 10.82 13.87
CA ALA A 48 -11.42 9.60 14.60
C ALA A 48 -12.37 9.90 15.79
N ARG A 49 -12.15 10.99 16.54
CA ARG A 49 -13.05 11.45 17.61
C ARG A 49 -14.42 11.87 17.08
N LEU A 50 -14.47 12.54 15.93
CA LEU A 50 -15.73 12.90 15.26
C LEU A 50 -16.48 11.66 14.76
N ARG A 51 -15.77 10.69 14.16
CA ARG A 51 -16.32 9.40 13.73
C ARG A 51 -16.89 8.61 14.92
N GLY A 52 -16.17 8.58 16.05
CA GLY A 52 -16.64 7.93 17.30
C GLY A 52 -17.92 8.58 17.84
N LYS A 53 -18.03 9.91 17.81
CA LYS A 53 -19.25 10.62 18.23
C LYS A 53 -20.41 10.39 17.28
N LEU A 54 -20.16 10.31 15.97
CA LEU A 54 -21.20 10.01 14.97
C LEU A 54 -21.66 8.55 15.05
N ALA A 55 -20.75 7.61 15.28
CA ALA A 55 -21.08 6.21 15.50
C ALA A 55 -21.91 6.01 16.77
N ALA A 56 -21.56 6.71 17.86
CA ALA A 56 -22.33 6.68 19.10
C ALA A 56 -23.74 7.28 18.89
N ALA A 57 -23.87 8.37 18.13
CA ALA A 57 -25.17 8.96 17.79
C ALA A 57 -26.02 8.02 16.93
N LEU A 58 -25.40 7.28 15.98
CA LEU A 58 -26.11 6.29 15.15
C LEU A 58 -26.60 5.10 15.97
N VAL A 59 -25.80 4.62 16.92
CA VAL A 59 -26.19 3.52 17.83
C VAL A 59 -27.35 3.96 18.72
N THR A 60 -27.35 5.21 19.20
CA THR A 60 -28.42 5.75 20.02
C THR A 60 -29.75 5.83 19.24
N VAL A 61 -29.71 6.25 17.98
CA VAL A 61 -30.89 6.29 17.10
C VAL A 61 -31.44 4.88 16.81
N THR A 62 -30.57 3.88 16.63
CA THR A 62 -30.98 2.48 16.40
C THR A 62 -31.58 1.83 17.65
N VAL A 63 -31.07 2.16 18.85
CA VAL A 63 -31.63 1.65 20.11
C VAL A 63 -32.98 2.26 20.41
N ILE A 64 -33.19 3.54 20.12
CA ILE A 64 -34.51 4.20 20.33
C ILE A 64 -35.56 3.68 19.34
N ALA A 65 -35.17 3.33 18.10
CA ALA A 65 -36.09 2.73 17.12
C ALA A 65 -36.36 1.24 17.38
N GLY A 66 -35.56 0.56 18.22
CA GLY A 66 -35.70 -0.88 18.53
C GLY A 66 -36.64 -1.22 19.68
N VAL A 67 -37.14 -0.25 20.45
CA VAL A 67 -37.98 -0.48 21.64
C VAL A 67 -39.48 -0.41 21.35
N GLY A 68 -39.87 -0.09 20.12
CA GLY A 68 -41.29 0.03 19.69
C GLY A 68 -41.70 -1.04 18.68
N GLY A 69 -42.16 -2.20 19.13
CA GLY A 69 -43.19 -3.04 18.47
C GLY A 69 -42.82 -3.85 17.24
N SER A 70 -42.94 -5.15 17.44
CA SER A 70 -43.16 -6.25 16.48
C SER A 70 -43.62 -5.86 15.06
N CYS A 71 -42.72 -6.04 14.09
CA CYS A 71 -42.96 -6.62 12.77
C CYS A 71 -41.65 -6.59 11.96
N ALA A 72 -41.07 -7.74 11.70
CA ALA A 72 -39.81 -7.91 10.96
C ALA A 72 -39.80 -7.31 9.53
N ARG A 73 -40.96 -6.98 8.99
CA ARG A 73 -41.12 -6.34 7.68
C ARG A 73 -40.97 -4.81 7.75
N GLY A 74 -41.45 -4.16 8.81
CA GLY A 74 -41.35 -2.70 9.00
C GLY A 74 -39.92 -2.26 9.32
N ALA A 75 -39.13 -3.09 10.03
CA ALA A 75 -37.77 -2.80 10.36
C ALA A 75 -36.82 -2.84 9.14
N ARG A 76 -37.12 -3.63 8.11
CA ARG A 76 -36.38 -3.65 6.84
C ARG A 76 -36.60 -2.38 6.03
N VAL A 77 -37.86 -1.98 5.86
CA VAL A 77 -38.22 -0.77 5.10
C VAL A 77 -37.66 0.49 5.80
N ALA A 78 -37.81 0.59 7.12
CA ALA A 78 -37.27 1.71 7.89
C ALA A 78 -35.69 1.78 7.84
N ARG A 79 -35.05 0.65 7.68
CA ARG A 79 -33.59 0.57 7.52
C ARG A 79 -33.14 1.02 6.12
N GLU A 80 -33.86 0.67 5.09
CA GLU A 80 -33.63 1.08 3.71
C GLU A 80 -33.89 2.57 3.52
N ASP A 81 -34.95 3.08 4.12
CA ASP A 81 -35.29 4.51 4.09
C ASP A 81 -34.32 5.38 4.88
N ALA A 82 -33.85 4.91 6.04
CA ALA A 82 -32.78 5.60 6.80
C ALA A 82 -31.45 5.61 6.04
N LEU A 83 -31.11 4.52 5.36
CA LEU A 83 -29.91 4.44 4.52
C LEU A 83 -30.01 5.36 3.29
N ALA A 84 -31.20 5.44 2.68
CA ALA A 84 -31.48 6.33 1.56
C ALA A 84 -31.46 7.81 1.98
N ALA A 85 -31.98 8.15 3.15
CA ALA A 85 -31.95 9.51 3.71
C ALA A 85 -30.50 9.96 4.01
N VAL A 86 -29.65 9.11 4.64
CA VAL A 86 -28.24 9.40 4.92
C VAL A 86 -27.43 9.56 3.61
N THR A 87 -27.71 8.74 2.60
CA THR A 87 -27.05 8.86 1.30
C THR A 87 -27.48 10.10 0.53
N THR A 88 -28.72 10.53 0.66
CA THR A 88 -29.22 11.75 0.00
C THR A 88 -28.66 13.00 0.67
N GLN A 89 -28.60 13.03 2.00
CA GLN A 89 -28.04 14.14 2.77
C GLN A 89 -26.53 14.28 2.55
N ALA A 90 -25.81 13.15 2.43
CA ALA A 90 -24.39 13.15 2.07
C ALA A 90 -24.12 13.67 0.65
N ARG A 91 -25.04 13.43 -0.30
CA ARG A 91 -24.95 13.98 -1.66
C ARG A 91 -25.23 15.49 -1.73
N GLN A 92 -26.04 16.01 -0.82
CA GLN A 92 -26.40 17.44 -0.77
C GLN A 92 -25.32 18.28 -0.08
N SER A 93 -24.48 17.68 0.77
CA SER A 93 -23.32 18.33 1.41
C SER A 93 -22.12 18.34 0.46
N ALA A 94 -22.27 18.89 -0.76
CA ALA A 94 -21.29 18.84 -1.83
C ALA A 94 -19.94 19.48 -1.48
N GLY A 95 -19.00 18.65 -1.12
CA GLY A 95 -17.57 18.91 -0.97
C GLY A 95 -16.93 17.59 -0.60
N GLY A 96 -15.72 17.25 -1.07
CA GLY A 96 -15.03 15.96 -1.02
C GLY A 96 -15.26 15.01 0.17
N LEU A 97 -15.72 15.53 1.32
CA LEU A 97 -16.15 14.78 2.52
C LEU A 97 -17.37 13.87 2.28
N GLY A 98 -18.26 14.24 1.38
CA GLY A 98 -19.47 13.45 1.10
C GLY A 98 -19.17 12.12 0.39
N CYS A 99 -18.23 12.11 -0.53
CA CYS A 99 -17.80 10.89 -1.23
C CYS A 99 -17.09 9.92 -0.29
N GLU A 100 -16.30 10.42 0.67
CA GLU A 100 -15.61 9.58 1.64
C GLU A 100 -16.57 8.95 2.65
N MET A 101 -17.57 9.70 3.13
CA MET A 101 -18.60 9.14 4.02
C MET A 101 -19.45 8.06 3.34
N VAL A 102 -19.80 8.23 2.06
CA VAL A 102 -20.55 7.22 1.29
C VAL A 102 -19.69 5.98 1.02
N ARG A 103 -18.40 6.17 0.75
CA ARG A 103 -17.44 5.07 0.60
C ARG A 103 -17.23 4.33 1.92
N GLY A 104 -17.05 5.04 3.03
CA GLY A 104 -16.92 4.48 4.38
C GLY A 104 -18.20 3.75 4.83
N ALA A 105 -19.38 4.28 4.56
CA ALA A 105 -20.64 3.64 4.91
C ALA A 105 -20.91 2.37 4.08
N ARG A 106 -20.56 2.36 2.78
CA ARG A 106 -20.62 1.15 1.94
C ARG A 106 -19.60 0.11 2.35
N ALA A 107 -18.40 0.52 2.73
CA ALA A 107 -17.36 -0.36 3.23
C ALA A 107 -17.76 -0.99 4.58
N PHE A 108 -18.35 -0.22 5.48
CA PHE A 108 -18.86 -0.69 6.76
C PHE A 108 -20.05 -1.67 6.58
N ALA A 109 -20.98 -1.38 5.68
CA ALA A 109 -22.11 -2.26 5.36
C ALA A 109 -21.66 -3.58 4.68
N ALA A 110 -20.50 -3.58 4.01
CA ALA A 110 -19.91 -4.76 3.39
C ALA A 110 -18.93 -5.51 4.32
N GLY A 111 -18.81 -5.10 5.60
CA GLY A 111 -17.82 -5.66 6.53
C GLY A 111 -16.37 -5.28 6.18
N TYR A 112 -16.18 -4.24 5.40
CA TYR A 112 -14.86 -3.77 4.99
C TYR A 112 -14.23 -2.99 6.15
N VAL A 113 -13.28 -3.58 6.82
CA VAL A 113 -12.41 -2.88 7.77
C VAL A 113 -11.36 -2.13 6.96
N GLN A 114 -11.31 -0.80 7.09
CA GLN A 114 -10.21 -0.04 6.52
C GLN A 114 -8.94 -0.41 7.31
N PRO A 115 -7.92 -0.97 6.68
CA PRO A 115 -6.76 -1.45 7.40
C PRO A 115 -5.94 -0.28 7.95
N THR A 116 -5.34 -0.50 9.12
CA THR A 116 -4.32 0.36 9.70
C THR A 116 -2.98 -0.34 9.57
N SER A 117 -1.98 0.38 9.12
CA SER A 117 -0.62 -0.12 8.98
C SER A 117 0.03 -0.34 10.34
N THR A 118 0.97 -1.28 10.43
CA THR A 118 1.82 -1.50 11.59
C THR A 118 2.50 -0.19 11.99
N ALA A 119 2.40 0.18 13.26
CA ALA A 119 3.00 1.42 13.76
C ALA A 119 4.54 1.38 13.63
N ALA A 120 5.16 2.52 13.30
CA ALA A 120 6.62 2.58 13.11
C ALA A 120 7.41 2.19 14.38
N SER A 121 6.81 2.32 15.56
CA SER A 121 7.39 1.86 16.83
C SER A 121 7.47 0.33 16.98
N GLU A 122 6.80 -0.41 16.08
CA GLU A 122 6.78 -1.88 16.08
C GLU A 122 7.65 -2.47 14.96
N TRP A 123 8.27 -1.62 14.13
CA TRP A 123 9.12 -2.07 13.04
C TRP A 123 10.45 -2.59 13.56
N ALA A 124 10.85 -3.76 13.08
CA ALA A 124 12.10 -4.41 13.49
C ALA A 124 12.58 -5.37 12.39
N ALA A 125 13.89 -5.63 12.35
CA ALA A 125 14.44 -6.67 11.50
C ALA A 125 13.86 -8.05 11.87
N GLY A 126 13.60 -8.88 10.86
CA GLY A 126 13.01 -10.21 11.03
C GLY A 126 11.51 -10.19 11.35
N LYS A 127 10.85 -9.06 11.10
CA LYS A 127 9.41 -8.91 11.29
C LYS A 127 8.84 -7.98 10.22
N MET A 128 8.42 -8.54 9.10
CA MET A 128 7.83 -7.76 8.03
C MET A 128 6.57 -7.04 8.50
N PRO A 129 6.50 -5.68 8.44
CA PRO A 129 5.32 -4.96 8.87
C PRO A 129 4.19 -5.09 7.83
N TYR A 130 2.95 -4.95 8.28
CA TYR A 130 1.82 -4.73 7.37
C TYR A 130 1.71 -3.25 7.08
N LEU A 131 2.06 -2.83 5.86
CA LEU A 131 1.92 -1.44 5.40
C LEU A 131 0.85 -1.38 4.31
N TYR A 132 -0.21 -0.61 4.55
CA TYR A 132 -1.34 -0.54 3.63
C TYR A 132 -1.35 0.80 2.90
N GLN A 133 -1.21 0.77 1.57
CA GLN A 133 -1.34 1.96 0.72
C GLN A 133 -2.74 2.59 0.81
N ILE A 134 -3.73 1.81 1.23
CA ILE A 134 -5.12 2.26 1.44
C ILE A 134 -5.41 2.73 2.86
N ASP A 135 -4.41 2.71 3.76
CA ASP A 135 -4.51 3.31 5.09
C ASP A 135 -4.74 4.83 4.96
N ALA A 136 -5.69 5.36 5.74
CA ALA A 136 -6.00 6.79 5.74
C ALA A 136 -4.79 7.69 6.07
N ALA A 137 -3.75 7.14 6.72
CA ALA A 137 -2.51 7.85 7.00
C ALA A 137 -1.70 8.17 5.74
N PHE A 138 -1.89 7.42 4.65
CA PHE A 138 -1.08 7.51 3.43
C PHE A 138 -1.90 7.69 2.15
N ALA A 139 -3.16 7.23 2.17
CA ALA A 139 -3.99 6.99 0.98
C ALA A 139 -4.08 8.18 0.02
N ASP A 140 -4.13 9.41 0.55
CA ASP A 140 -4.30 10.64 -0.21
C ASP A 140 -2.97 11.31 -0.61
N ASP A 141 -1.83 10.82 -0.13
CA ASP A 141 -0.53 11.31 -0.54
C ASP A 141 -0.28 10.99 -2.02
N ARG A 142 0.48 11.84 -2.69
CA ARG A 142 0.73 11.68 -4.13
C ARG A 142 1.98 10.86 -4.40
N TYR A 143 1.83 9.93 -5.34
CA TYR A 143 2.92 9.18 -5.94
C TYR A 143 2.60 8.90 -7.41
N SER A 144 3.59 8.99 -8.30
CA SER A 144 3.37 8.88 -9.73
C SER A 144 2.33 9.93 -10.20
N ASN A 145 1.34 9.55 -10.97
CA ASN A 145 0.29 10.45 -11.46
C ASN A 145 -0.99 10.44 -10.62
N GLY A 146 -0.98 9.83 -9.43
CA GLY A 146 -2.20 9.66 -8.62
C GLY A 146 -1.97 9.62 -7.12
N PRO A 147 -2.99 9.27 -6.35
CA PRO A 147 -2.87 9.06 -4.91
C PRO A 147 -2.15 7.72 -4.62
N ILE A 148 -1.48 7.64 -3.48
CA ILE A 148 -0.80 6.42 -3.00
C ILE A 148 -1.77 5.24 -2.94
N SER A 149 -3.02 5.45 -2.55
CA SER A 149 -4.04 4.40 -2.53
C SER A 149 -4.23 3.66 -3.85
N LEU A 150 -3.86 4.28 -4.97
CA LEU A 150 -3.96 3.69 -6.31
C LEU A 150 -2.60 3.34 -6.92
N GLN A 151 -1.51 4.04 -6.53
CA GLN A 151 -0.23 3.98 -7.22
C GLN A 151 0.92 3.46 -6.34
N GLY A 152 0.71 3.33 -5.01
CA GLY A 152 1.76 3.12 -4.02
C GLY A 152 2.27 1.70 -3.83
N CYS A 153 1.73 0.69 -4.53
CA CYS A 153 2.04 -0.71 -4.24
C CYS A 153 3.54 -1.06 -4.33
N GLY A 154 4.28 -0.49 -5.27
CA GLY A 154 5.72 -0.73 -5.43
C GLY A 154 6.54 -0.22 -4.24
N PRO A 155 6.47 1.07 -3.88
CA PRO A 155 7.15 1.58 -2.69
C PRO A 155 6.75 0.87 -1.40
N PHE A 156 5.47 0.54 -1.23
CA PHE A 156 5.00 -0.15 -0.03
C PHE A 156 5.54 -1.58 0.07
N ALA A 157 5.55 -2.32 -1.04
CA ALA A 157 6.12 -3.67 -1.06
C ALA A 157 7.63 -3.65 -0.78
N LEU A 158 8.36 -2.69 -1.37
CA LEU A 158 9.80 -2.56 -1.11
C LEU A 158 10.10 -2.11 0.32
N ASP A 159 9.29 -1.22 0.88
CA ASP A 159 9.47 -0.72 2.24
C ASP A 159 9.22 -1.80 3.30
N MET A 160 8.19 -2.64 3.13
CA MET A 160 7.94 -3.80 3.99
C MET A 160 9.15 -4.73 4.03
N VAL A 161 9.70 -5.08 2.87
CA VAL A 161 10.90 -5.91 2.75
C VAL A 161 12.14 -5.20 3.30
N TYR A 162 12.30 -3.90 3.04
CA TYR A 162 13.45 -3.13 3.54
C TYR A 162 13.49 -3.09 5.07
N ILE A 163 12.35 -2.84 5.70
CA ILE A 163 12.24 -2.85 7.17
C ILE A 163 12.53 -4.24 7.72
N ASP A 164 11.97 -5.28 7.13
CA ASP A 164 12.20 -6.67 7.58
C ASP A 164 13.67 -7.06 7.51
N LEU A 165 14.32 -6.77 6.39
CA LEU A 165 15.72 -7.15 6.18
C LEU A 165 16.73 -6.30 6.96
N THR A 166 16.43 -5.02 7.22
CA THR A 166 17.41 -4.08 7.78
C THR A 166 17.09 -3.62 9.19
N GLY A 167 15.81 -3.62 9.58
CA GLY A 167 15.33 -2.99 10.81
C GLY A 167 15.44 -1.46 10.79
N ASP A 168 15.76 -0.85 9.65
CA ASP A 168 15.85 0.62 9.53
C ASP A 168 14.45 1.25 9.53
N THR A 169 14.15 1.99 10.57
CA THR A 169 12.89 2.69 10.75
C THR A 169 12.92 4.15 10.27
N SER A 170 14.04 4.60 9.72
CA SER A 170 14.19 5.97 9.18
C SER A 170 13.50 6.16 7.83
N MET A 171 13.30 5.08 7.10
CA MET A 171 12.51 5.00 5.87
C MET A 171 11.12 4.47 6.20
N GLY A 172 10.09 5.14 5.76
CA GLY A 172 8.72 4.65 5.81
C GLY A 172 8.09 4.74 4.42
N PRO A 173 6.81 4.34 4.24
CA PRO A 173 6.19 4.26 2.92
C PRO A 173 6.27 5.55 2.10
N ILE A 174 6.17 6.69 2.76
CA ILE A 174 6.26 8.01 2.11
C ILE A 174 7.70 8.34 1.69
N GLU A 175 8.67 8.02 2.54
CA GLU A 175 10.09 8.17 2.23
C GLU A 175 10.50 7.23 1.10
N MET A 176 10.00 6.00 1.10
CA MET A 176 10.24 5.02 0.02
C MET A 176 9.60 5.50 -1.30
N ALA A 177 8.40 6.07 -1.28
CA ALA A 177 7.78 6.69 -2.45
C ALA A 177 8.58 7.90 -2.96
N ALA A 178 9.12 8.72 -2.05
CA ALA A 178 10.00 9.84 -2.40
C ALA A 178 11.34 9.35 -2.98
N TYR A 179 11.91 8.28 -2.43
CA TYR A 179 13.09 7.62 -2.97
C TYR A 179 12.84 7.12 -4.40
N ALA A 180 11.75 6.40 -4.61
CA ALA A 180 11.38 5.89 -5.93
C ALA A 180 11.22 7.03 -6.96
N THR A 181 10.61 8.14 -6.56
CA THR A 181 10.43 9.31 -7.42
C THR A 181 11.77 9.97 -7.74
N SER A 182 12.61 10.22 -6.74
CA SER A 182 13.88 10.94 -6.90
C SER A 182 14.90 10.17 -7.73
N ASN A 183 14.77 8.84 -7.79
CA ASN A 183 15.66 7.96 -8.54
C ASN A 183 15.06 7.48 -9.88
N GLY A 184 13.93 8.04 -10.32
CA GLY A 184 13.33 7.75 -11.62
C GLY A 184 12.62 6.39 -11.70
N TYR A 185 12.24 5.79 -10.57
CA TYR A 185 11.46 4.56 -10.51
C TYR A 185 9.96 4.79 -10.49
N SER A 186 9.50 6.02 -10.22
CA SER A 186 8.11 6.43 -10.42
C SER A 186 7.82 6.60 -11.90
N THR A 187 6.70 6.07 -12.39
CA THR A 187 6.30 6.20 -13.79
C THR A 187 5.28 7.31 -13.97
N ASP A 188 5.21 7.90 -15.18
CA ASP A 188 4.23 8.95 -15.49
C ASP A 188 2.81 8.42 -15.71
N ARG A 189 2.65 7.10 -15.73
CA ARG A 189 1.36 6.46 -16.07
C ARG A 189 0.76 5.71 -14.89
N ASN A 190 1.48 4.72 -14.36
CA ASN A 190 0.94 3.78 -13.36
C ASN A 190 2.04 3.34 -12.40
N GLY A 191 2.10 3.96 -11.21
CA GLY A 191 2.91 3.48 -10.09
C GLY A 191 4.40 3.40 -10.39
N SER A 192 5.00 2.23 -10.17
CA SER A 192 6.45 2.03 -10.19
C SER A 192 6.92 1.22 -11.39
N ALA A 193 8.11 1.58 -11.91
CA ALA A 193 8.87 0.70 -12.78
C ALA A 193 9.36 -0.52 -12.00
N TRP A 194 9.45 -1.67 -12.67
CA TRP A 194 9.97 -2.91 -12.05
C TRP A 194 11.42 -2.77 -11.58
N ALA A 195 12.18 -1.85 -12.18
CA ALA A 195 13.54 -1.52 -11.76
C ALA A 195 13.63 -1.02 -10.31
N LEU A 196 12.52 -0.55 -9.69
CA LEU A 196 12.47 -0.22 -8.27
C LEU A 196 12.89 -1.42 -7.40
N VAL A 197 12.42 -2.63 -7.74
CA VAL A 197 12.73 -3.85 -6.99
C VAL A 197 14.13 -4.39 -7.34
N GLY A 198 14.63 -4.10 -8.55
CA GLY A 198 15.97 -4.47 -8.97
C GLY A 198 17.02 -3.46 -8.51
N SER A 199 17.37 -2.51 -9.38
CA SER A 199 18.39 -1.49 -9.11
C SER A 199 18.01 -0.53 -7.99
N GLY A 200 16.71 -0.29 -7.76
CA GLY A 200 16.24 0.52 -6.63
C GLY A 200 16.55 -0.13 -5.29
N ALA A 201 16.26 -1.41 -5.12
CA ALA A 201 16.61 -2.17 -3.92
C ALA A 201 18.14 -2.22 -3.72
N ALA A 202 18.91 -2.41 -4.81
CA ALA A 202 20.37 -2.37 -4.74
C ALA A 202 20.91 -1.00 -4.29
N GLY A 203 20.28 0.10 -4.69
CA GLY A 203 20.60 1.45 -4.23
C GLY A 203 20.32 1.69 -2.74
N LEU A 204 19.53 0.84 -2.10
CA LEU A 204 19.25 0.81 -0.66
C LEU A 204 20.14 -0.19 0.10
N GLY A 205 21.13 -0.81 -0.56
CA GLY A 205 22.04 -1.78 0.05
C GLY A 205 21.48 -3.20 0.13
N LEU A 206 20.40 -3.52 -0.58
CA LEU A 206 19.88 -4.87 -0.67
C LEU A 206 20.44 -5.60 -1.91
N LYS A 207 20.61 -6.91 -1.78
CA LYS A 207 20.75 -7.80 -2.95
C LYS A 207 19.37 -8.09 -3.51
N SER A 208 19.23 -8.05 -4.83
CA SER A 208 18.00 -8.35 -5.55
C SER A 208 18.28 -9.28 -6.71
N GLU A 209 17.71 -10.46 -6.70
CA GLU A 209 17.92 -11.52 -7.68
C GLU A 209 16.60 -11.86 -8.36
N VAL A 210 16.54 -11.82 -9.69
CA VAL A 210 15.34 -12.25 -10.44
C VAL A 210 15.15 -13.75 -10.28
N LEU A 211 13.93 -14.14 -9.90
CA LEU A 211 13.56 -15.54 -9.74
C LEU A 211 12.94 -16.10 -11.03
N GLY A 212 13.17 -17.41 -11.25
CA GLY A 212 12.44 -18.15 -12.26
C GLY A 212 10.94 -18.25 -11.93
N ALA A 213 10.10 -18.26 -12.97
CA ALA A 213 8.64 -18.32 -12.82
C ALA A 213 8.18 -19.74 -12.46
N SER A 214 8.52 -20.22 -11.27
CA SER A 214 8.10 -21.54 -10.77
C SER A 214 7.87 -21.53 -9.25
N ALA A 215 6.94 -22.36 -8.79
CA ALA A 215 6.68 -22.52 -7.36
C ALA A 215 7.93 -23.07 -6.60
N SER A 216 8.76 -23.86 -7.26
CA SER A 216 10.02 -24.33 -6.67
C SER A 216 11.03 -23.22 -6.47
N SER A 217 11.14 -22.26 -7.39
CA SER A 217 12.04 -21.09 -7.24
C SER A 217 11.60 -20.18 -6.11
N LEU A 218 10.28 -19.89 -6.01
CA LEU A 218 9.73 -19.09 -4.90
C LEU A 218 9.96 -19.82 -3.57
N ARG A 219 9.64 -21.10 -3.50
CA ARG A 219 9.83 -21.94 -2.31
C ARG A 219 11.27 -21.95 -1.86
N ALA A 220 12.22 -22.16 -2.77
CA ALA A 220 13.64 -22.21 -2.44
C ALA A 220 14.14 -20.86 -1.89
N ALA A 221 13.70 -19.73 -2.45
CA ALA A 221 14.06 -18.40 -1.96
C ALA A 221 13.53 -18.16 -0.55
N LEU A 222 12.23 -18.44 -0.32
CA LEU A 222 11.58 -18.25 0.98
C LEU A 222 12.15 -19.19 2.07
N GLN A 223 12.46 -20.45 1.72
CA GLN A 223 13.13 -21.38 2.63
C GLN A 223 14.56 -21.00 2.96
N ALA A 224 15.22 -20.24 2.08
CA ALA A 224 16.55 -19.68 2.33
C ALA A 224 16.51 -18.38 3.18
N GLY A 225 15.33 -17.97 3.68
CA GLY A 225 15.15 -16.77 4.49
C GLY A 225 15.29 -15.48 3.68
N LYS A 226 15.02 -15.54 2.38
CA LYS A 226 14.95 -14.35 1.53
C LYS A 226 13.50 -13.89 1.43
N ASP A 227 13.28 -12.57 1.46
CA ASP A 227 12.00 -12.00 1.10
C ASP A 227 11.80 -12.01 -0.40
N VAL A 228 10.56 -12.06 -0.84
CA VAL A 228 10.27 -12.05 -2.27
C VAL A 228 9.26 -10.95 -2.58
N ILE A 229 9.54 -10.14 -3.61
CA ILE A 229 8.57 -9.22 -4.18
C ILE A 229 8.12 -9.79 -5.54
N CYS A 230 6.79 -9.94 -5.71
CA CYS A 230 6.17 -10.36 -6.95
C CYS A 230 5.43 -9.20 -7.62
N VAL A 231 5.57 -9.08 -8.93
CA VAL A 231 4.67 -8.28 -9.78
C VAL A 231 3.57 -9.19 -10.29
N MET A 232 2.36 -8.95 -9.83
CA MET A 232 1.18 -9.70 -10.21
C MET A 232 0.53 -9.13 -11.47
N GLY A 233 0.12 -10.01 -12.36
CA GLY A 233 -0.77 -9.72 -13.47
C GLY A 233 -2.25 -9.84 -13.08
N PRO A 234 -3.18 -9.69 -14.07
CA PRO A 234 -4.61 -9.83 -13.83
C PRO A 234 -4.97 -11.20 -13.25
N GLY A 235 -5.69 -11.20 -12.11
CA GLY A 235 -6.09 -12.41 -11.39
C GLY A 235 -6.68 -12.09 -10.02
N THR A 236 -6.36 -12.89 -9.04
CA THR A 236 -6.85 -12.79 -7.66
C THR A 236 -6.35 -11.54 -6.94
N PHE A 237 -5.10 -11.12 -7.21
CA PHE A 237 -4.47 -10.01 -6.52
C PHE A 237 -4.77 -8.65 -7.16
N THR A 238 -5.00 -8.61 -8.46
CA THR A 238 -5.22 -7.37 -9.20
C THR A 238 -5.97 -7.61 -10.51
N ARG A 239 -6.53 -6.53 -11.09
CA ARG A 239 -7.10 -6.55 -12.44
C ARG A 239 -6.15 -5.99 -13.51
N VAL A 240 -5.09 -5.30 -13.10
CA VAL A 240 -4.19 -4.57 -14.02
C VAL A 240 -2.73 -4.91 -13.79
N GLY A 241 -2.21 -4.66 -12.60
CA GLY A 241 -0.85 -4.91 -12.16
C GLY A 241 -0.71 -4.53 -10.71
N HIS A 242 0.13 -5.23 -9.93
CA HIS A 242 0.27 -5.00 -8.50
C HIS A 242 1.57 -5.59 -7.97
N PHE A 243 2.16 -4.94 -6.97
CA PHE A 243 3.30 -5.48 -6.23
C PHE A 243 2.82 -6.06 -4.91
N ILE A 244 3.25 -7.29 -4.60
CA ILE A 244 3.04 -7.93 -3.30
C ILE A 244 4.39 -8.39 -2.74
N ALA A 245 4.53 -8.40 -1.41
CA ALA A 245 5.68 -9.00 -0.74
C ALA A 245 5.31 -10.37 -0.15
N LEU A 246 6.27 -11.28 -0.10
CA LEU A 246 6.15 -12.60 0.52
C LEU A 246 7.17 -12.70 1.66
N ASP A 247 6.69 -13.00 2.87
CA ASP A 247 7.42 -13.07 4.13
C ASP A 247 7.61 -14.53 4.61
N GLY A 248 7.96 -15.43 3.70
CA GLY A 248 8.17 -16.82 4.09
C GLY A 248 7.01 -17.76 3.78
N LEU A 249 7.03 -18.92 4.42
CA LEU A 249 6.05 -19.99 4.27
C LEU A 249 5.41 -20.33 5.62
N ASP A 250 4.12 -20.61 5.60
CA ASP A 250 3.42 -21.18 6.75
C ASP A 250 3.73 -22.69 6.95
N ALA A 251 3.13 -23.29 7.96
CA ALA A 251 3.33 -24.71 8.31
C ALA A 251 2.88 -25.67 7.19
N ASP A 252 1.97 -25.23 6.32
CA ASP A 252 1.47 -26.01 5.18
C ASP A 252 2.29 -25.75 3.90
N GLY A 253 3.34 -24.93 3.98
CA GLY A 253 4.21 -24.57 2.86
C GLY A 253 3.56 -23.60 1.87
N ARG A 254 2.57 -22.82 2.31
CA ARG A 254 1.90 -21.76 1.56
C ARG A 254 2.59 -20.44 1.83
N ALA A 255 2.59 -19.51 0.88
CA ALA A 255 3.22 -18.20 1.05
C ALA A 255 2.44 -17.31 2.02
N ILE A 256 3.15 -16.69 2.96
CA ILE A 256 2.67 -15.57 3.76
C ILE A 256 2.79 -14.32 2.90
N VAL A 257 1.67 -13.66 2.62
CA VAL A 257 1.60 -12.51 1.71
C VAL A 257 1.37 -11.22 2.48
N HIS A 258 2.13 -10.20 2.15
CA HIS A 258 1.89 -8.81 2.55
C HIS A 258 1.45 -8.00 1.33
N ASP A 259 0.16 -7.73 1.26
CA ASP A 259 -0.49 -7.00 0.17
C ASP A 259 -0.94 -5.62 0.67
N SER A 260 -0.26 -4.57 0.22
CA SER A 260 -0.53 -3.20 0.63
C SER A 260 -1.94 -2.70 0.26
N ASN A 261 -2.63 -3.39 -0.63
CA ASN A 261 -3.97 -3.01 -1.10
C ASN A 261 -5.09 -3.89 -0.51
N SER A 262 -4.79 -4.82 0.42
CA SER A 262 -5.83 -5.68 0.98
C SER A 262 -5.46 -6.29 2.32
N TYR A 263 -6.22 -5.94 3.36
CA TYR A 263 -6.16 -6.60 4.66
C TYR A 263 -6.43 -8.11 4.54
N LEU A 264 -7.47 -8.50 3.83
CA LEU A 264 -7.88 -9.90 3.73
C LEU A 264 -6.83 -10.76 3.01
N ARG A 265 -6.19 -10.23 1.95
CA ARG A 265 -5.13 -10.96 1.25
C ARG A 265 -3.86 -11.07 2.08
N SER A 266 -3.59 -10.11 2.95
CA SER A 266 -2.44 -10.13 3.86
C SER A 266 -2.62 -11.03 5.09
N HIS A 267 -3.86 -11.43 5.42
CA HIS A 267 -4.14 -12.25 6.62
C HIS A 267 -4.57 -13.68 6.27
N GLN A 268 -4.10 -14.18 5.16
CA GLN A 268 -4.23 -15.58 4.76
C GLN A 268 -2.99 -16.01 3.96
N SER A 269 -2.70 -17.30 3.99
CA SER A 269 -1.60 -17.87 3.21
C SER A 269 -2.08 -18.34 1.83
N TRP A 270 -1.18 -18.30 0.86
CA TRP A 270 -1.49 -18.50 -0.54
C TRP A 270 -0.71 -19.66 -1.16
N ASP A 271 -1.35 -20.41 -2.05
CA ASP A 271 -0.69 -21.45 -2.84
C ASP A 271 0.34 -20.82 -3.79
N LEU A 272 1.57 -21.33 -3.75
CA LEU A 272 2.65 -20.84 -4.60
C LEU A 272 2.36 -21.04 -6.11
N ASN A 273 1.61 -22.08 -6.48
CA ASN A 273 1.24 -22.29 -7.89
C ASN A 273 0.24 -21.22 -8.36
N LEU A 274 -0.68 -20.80 -7.47
CA LEU A 274 -1.59 -19.69 -7.78
C LEU A 274 -0.80 -18.41 -8.01
N ILE A 275 0.13 -18.07 -7.09
CA ILE A 275 0.98 -16.86 -7.22
C ILE A 275 1.74 -16.93 -8.54
N VAL A 276 2.40 -18.05 -8.86
CA VAL A 276 3.16 -18.25 -10.10
C VAL A 276 2.27 -18.11 -11.35
N SER A 277 1.04 -18.62 -11.29
CA SER A 277 0.13 -18.55 -12.45
C SER A 277 -0.32 -17.13 -12.77
N GLU A 278 -0.29 -16.22 -11.78
CA GLU A 278 -0.75 -14.85 -11.91
C GLU A 278 0.42 -13.83 -11.92
N MET A 279 1.64 -14.22 -11.54
CA MET A 279 2.77 -13.29 -11.51
C MET A 279 3.41 -13.10 -12.89
N SER A 280 3.87 -11.87 -13.12
CA SER A 280 4.65 -11.51 -14.31
C SER A 280 6.16 -11.60 -14.06
N CYS A 281 6.60 -11.32 -12.84
CA CYS A 281 8.01 -11.38 -12.43
C CYS A 281 8.11 -11.47 -10.91
N ALA A 282 9.24 -12.00 -10.41
CA ALA A 282 9.55 -12.01 -8.98
C ALA A 282 11.05 -11.77 -8.73
N TRP A 283 11.37 -11.19 -7.59
CA TRP A 283 12.74 -10.98 -7.10
C TRP A 283 12.84 -11.51 -5.68
N ALA A 284 13.94 -12.22 -5.40
CA ALA A 284 14.37 -12.53 -4.05
C ALA A 284 15.29 -11.41 -3.54
N LEU A 285 15.02 -10.94 -2.34
CA LEU A 285 15.78 -9.87 -1.69
C LEU A 285 16.45 -10.41 -0.42
N SER A 286 17.65 -9.89 -0.13
CA SER A 286 18.38 -10.15 1.11
C SER A 286 19.29 -8.95 1.41
N VAL A 287 19.85 -8.88 2.62
CA VAL A 287 20.95 -7.96 2.92
C VAL A 287 22.17 -8.25 2.06
N ALA A 288 22.95 -7.20 1.75
CA ALA A 288 24.13 -7.29 0.88
C ALA A 288 25.30 -8.04 1.54
#